data_be8b384114597618bda2c73e3fd10fa8
#
_entry.id   be8b384114597618bda2c73e3fd10fa8
#
_cell.length_a   1.000
_cell.length_b   1.000
_cell.length_c   1.000
_cell.angle_alpha   90.00
_cell.angle_beta   90.00
_cell.angle_gamma   90.00
#
_symmetry.space_group_name_H-M   'P 1'
#
loop_
_entity.id
_entity.type
_entity.pdbx_description
1 polymer ?
#
loop_
_entity_poly.entity_id
_entity_poly.type
_entity_poly.pdbx_seq_one_letter_code
_entity_poly.pdbx_strand_id
1 'polypeptide(L)'
;MTDLREQVAVAQRANLDFFFGVAGKMLEGEEKLVRLNLDTTKTTFADWYQRMQAGLTQKEGQEMAGLQNAPVLPSAEKVTTYERQVAEIVSAIQTQLAEVVNARYQEARRQVQWFVENVAQNAPVGSEAAIEFLKQGASLADSAHETVQTATKEAVDVAQNSLSVATKTASEMTEAADDTVEKAEKAAKATKQ
;
A
#
# COMPACT_ATOMS: atom_id res chain seq x y z
N MET A 1 -19.01 -25.12 -34.00
CA MET A 1 -19.58 -23.87 -33.46
C MET A 1 -19.51 -23.98 -31.96
N THR A 2 -18.57 -23.29 -31.31
CA THR A 2 -18.52 -23.19 -29.84
C THR A 2 -19.81 -22.52 -29.42
N ASP A 3 -20.55 -23.17 -28.53
CA ASP A 3 -21.86 -22.69 -28.08
C ASP A 3 -21.66 -21.32 -27.40
N LEU A 4 -22.46 -20.32 -27.73
CA LEU A 4 -22.46 -18.99 -27.13
C LEU A 4 -22.46 -19.07 -25.58
N ARG A 5 -23.13 -20.07 -25.05
CA ARG A 5 -23.14 -20.36 -23.59
C ARG A 5 -21.74 -20.70 -23.04
N GLU A 6 -20.96 -21.48 -23.79
CA GLU A 6 -19.60 -21.85 -23.41
C GLU A 6 -18.69 -20.62 -23.39
N GLN A 7 -18.80 -19.74 -24.39
CA GLN A 7 -18.05 -18.47 -24.44
C GLN A 7 -18.41 -17.54 -23.28
N VAL A 8 -19.70 -17.41 -22.96
CA VAL A 8 -20.16 -16.64 -21.81
C VAL A 8 -19.62 -17.23 -20.49
N ALA A 9 -19.66 -18.54 -20.33
CA ALA A 9 -19.15 -19.21 -19.14
C ALA A 9 -17.63 -18.99 -18.96
N VAL A 10 -16.85 -19.08 -20.05
CA VAL A 10 -15.41 -18.80 -20.06
C VAL A 10 -15.14 -17.35 -19.66
N ALA A 11 -15.87 -16.38 -20.23
CA ALA A 11 -15.72 -14.98 -19.89
C ALA A 11 -16.06 -14.69 -18.42
N GLN A 12 -17.14 -15.28 -17.91
CA GLN A 12 -17.51 -15.14 -16.48
C GLN A 12 -16.44 -15.74 -15.56
N ARG A 13 -15.92 -16.93 -15.88
CA ARG A 13 -14.84 -17.55 -15.11
C ARG A 13 -13.60 -16.67 -15.08
N ALA A 14 -13.19 -16.14 -16.23
CA ALA A 14 -12.04 -15.24 -16.31
C ALA A 14 -12.24 -13.94 -15.50
N ASN A 15 -13.46 -13.42 -15.41
CA ASN A 15 -13.77 -12.26 -14.57
C ASN A 15 -13.70 -12.61 -13.08
N LEU A 16 -14.18 -13.78 -12.67
CA LEU A 16 -14.05 -14.24 -11.30
C LEU A 16 -12.59 -14.47 -10.92
N ASP A 17 -11.82 -15.14 -11.77
CA ASP A 17 -10.39 -15.38 -11.54
C ASP A 17 -9.62 -14.06 -11.41
N PHE A 18 -9.94 -13.05 -12.22
CA PHE A 18 -9.38 -11.71 -12.12
C PHE A 18 -9.74 -11.06 -10.77
N PHE A 19 -11.02 -11.06 -10.41
CA PHE A 19 -11.50 -10.47 -9.17
C PHE A 19 -10.84 -11.11 -7.93
N PHE A 20 -10.80 -12.44 -7.88
CA PHE A 20 -10.15 -13.16 -6.79
C PHE A 20 -8.64 -12.97 -6.79
N GLY A 21 -8.02 -12.85 -7.95
CA GLY A 21 -6.60 -12.52 -8.06
C GLY A 21 -6.27 -11.16 -7.46
N VAL A 22 -7.04 -10.12 -7.79
CA VAL A 22 -6.89 -8.77 -7.21
C VAL A 22 -7.15 -8.80 -5.70
N ALA A 23 -8.27 -9.40 -5.27
CA ALA A 23 -8.61 -9.49 -3.85
C ALA A 23 -7.53 -10.24 -3.05
N GLY A 24 -7.00 -11.33 -3.58
CA GLY A 24 -5.91 -12.08 -2.97
C GLY A 24 -4.65 -11.22 -2.76
N LYS A 25 -4.28 -10.41 -3.77
CA LYS A 25 -3.11 -9.52 -3.65
C LYS A 25 -3.32 -8.40 -2.62
N MET A 26 -4.52 -7.87 -2.52
CA MET A 26 -4.87 -6.90 -1.49
C MET A 26 -4.78 -7.50 -0.08
N LEU A 27 -5.32 -8.72 0.11
CA LEU A 27 -5.24 -9.43 1.39
C LEU A 27 -3.79 -9.78 1.79
N GLU A 28 -2.95 -10.21 0.84
CA GLU A 28 -1.51 -10.43 1.09
C GLU A 28 -0.82 -9.14 1.59
N GLY A 29 -1.19 -8.01 1.02
CA GLY A 29 -0.69 -6.70 1.44
C GLY A 29 -1.14 -6.30 2.83
N GLU A 30 -2.43 -6.48 3.12
CA GLU A 30 -3.01 -6.21 4.44
C GLU A 30 -2.34 -7.09 5.52
N GLU A 31 -2.14 -8.38 5.25
CA GLU A 31 -1.44 -9.29 6.17
C GLU A 31 -0.03 -8.77 6.50
N LYS A 32 0.73 -8.31 5.50
CA LYS A 32 2.07 -7.76 5.71
C LYS A 32 2.05 -6.51 6.58
N LEU A 33 1.07 -5.60 6.37
CA LEU A 33 0.91 -4.40 7.19
C LEU A 33 0.52 -4.75 8.62
N VAL A 34 -0.38 -5.70 8.82
CA VAL A 34 -0.77 -6.17 10.16
C VAL A 34 0.42 -6.79 10.89
N ARG A 35 1.22 -7.61 10.22
CA ARG A 35 2.46 -8.17 10.80
C ARG A 35 3.44 -7.09 11.19
N LEU A 36 3.69 -6.13 10.30
CA LEU A 36 4.56 -4.98 10.56
C LEU A 36 4.10 -4.19 11.80
N ASN A 37 2.81 -3.87 11.88
CA ASN A 37 2.23 -3.17 13.03
C ASN A 37 2.42 -3.96 14.33
N LEU A 38 2.18 -5.26 14.30
CA LEU A 38 2.33 -6.13 15.46
C LEU A 38 3.80 -6.20 15.92
N ASP A 39 4.74 -6.36 14.99
CA ASP A 39 6.17 -6.44 15.30
C ASP A 39 6.71 -5.10 15.81
N THR A 40 6.27 -3.99 15.23
CA THR A 40 6.60 -2.64 15.71
C THR A 40 6.09 -2.42 17.13
N THR A 41 4.85 -2.83 17.41
CA THR A 41 4.26 -2.74 18.75
C THR A 41 5.03 -3.57 19.75
N LYS A 42 5.36 -4.83 19.45
CA LYS A 42 6.13 -5.72 20.32
C LYS A 42 7.52 -5.17 20.62
N THR A 43 8.23 -4.69 19.61
CA THR A 43 9.58 -4.15 19.78
C THR A 43 9.57 -2.84 20.55
N THR A 44 8.57 -1.99 20.35
CA THR A 44 8.43 -0.73 21.13
C THR A 44 8.13 -1.04 22.59
N PHE A 45 7.27 -2.03 22.87
CA PHE A 45 6.97 -2.46 24.22
C PHE A 45 8.19 -3.10 24.91
N ALA A 46 8.96 -3.91 24.19
CA ALA A 46 10.18 -4.52 24.72
C ALA A 46 11.23 -3.46 25.11
N ASP A 47 11.41 -2.43 24.29
CA ASP A 47 12.33 -1.32 24.60
C ASP A 47 11.86 -0.54 25.82
N TRP A 48 10.56 -0.26 25.90
CA TRP A 48 9.99 0.40 27.07
C TRP A 48 10.25 -0.43 28.35
N TYR A 49 10.01 -1.75 28.28
CA TYR A 49 10.28 -2.65 29.40
C TYR A 49 11.76 -2.66 29.81
N GLN A 50 12.69 -2.69 28.84
CA GLN A 50 14.13 -2.61 29.13
C GLN A 50 14.52 -1.29 29.79
N ARG A 51 13.99 -0.16 29.35
CA ARG A 51 14.21 1.16 29.98
C ARG A 51 13.71 1.18 31.43
N MET A 52 12.50 0.61 31.64
CA MET A 52 11.96 0.45 33.00
C MET A 52 12.87 -0.38 33.90
N GLN A 53 13.37 -1.52 33.42
CA GLN A 53 14.32 -2.35 34.18
C GLN A 53 15.63 -1.60 34.47
N ALA A 54 16.18 -0.88 33.49
CA ALA A 54 17.39 -0.07 33.72
C ALA A 54 17.17 1.01 34.77
N GLY A 55 16.02 1.68 34.78
CA GLY A 55 15.65 2.66 35.81
C GLY A 55 15.52 2.07 37.23
N LEU A 56 15.10 0.81 37.35
CA LEU A 56 15.02 0.11 38.64
C LEU A 56 16.39 -0.21 39.24
N THR A 57 17.41 -0.38 38.40
CA THR A 57 18.78 -0.68 38.84
C THR A 57 19.58 0.57 39.21
N GLN A 58 19.20 1.73 38.75
CA GLN A 58 19.78 3.02 39.10
C GLN A 58 19.09 3.54 40.38
N LYS A 59 19.88 3.80 41.41
CA LYS A 59 19.42 4.10 42.78
C LYS A 59 18.67 5.44 42.97
N GLU A 60 18.31 6.16 41.94
CA GLU A 60 17.65 7.46 42.04
C GLU A 60 16.14 7.36 41.76
N GLY A 61 15.35 7.25 42.82
CA GLY A 61 13.88 7.07 42.76
C GLY A 61 13.09 8.19 42.09
N GLN A 62 13.71 9.32 41.72
CA GLN A 62 13.06 10.40 40.96
C GLN A 62 13.02 10.16 39.45
N GLU A 63 14.04 9.49 38.90
CA GLU A 63 14.02 9.12 37.48
C GLU A 63 12.97 8.06 37.17
N MET A 64 12.68 7.19 38.15
CA MET A 64 11.67 6.14 37.99
C MET A 64 10.25 6.69 37.88
N ALA A 65 9.91 7.77 38.59
CA ALA A 65 8.60 8.42 38.49
C ALA A 65 8.40 9.09 37.12
N GLY A 66 9.47 9.63 36.54
CA GLY A 66 9.44 10.19 35.17
C GLY A 66 9.25 9.10 34.10
N LEU A 67 9.94 7.95 34.22
CA LEU A 67 9.83 6.83 33.30
C LEU A 67 8.46 6.14 33.34
N GLN A 68 7.82 6.04 34.52
CA GLN A 68 6.48 5.45 34.65
C GLN A 68 5.39 6.28 33.98
N ASN A 69 5.57 7.59 33.88
CA ASN A 69 4.62 8.50 33.26
C ASN A 69 5.00 8.86 31.81
N ALA A 70 6.17 8.40 31.31
CA ALA A 70 6.58 8.63 29.95
C ALA A 70 5.71 7.80 28.97
N PRO A 71 5.20 8.41 27.90
CA PRO A 71 4.46 7.67 26.90
C PRO A 71 5.35 6.62 26.23
N VAL A 72 4.77 5.46 25.93
CA VAL A 72 5.43 4.39 25.16
C VAL A 72 5.51 4.82 23.70
N LEU A 73 6.52 5.61 23.37
CA LEU A 73 6.75 6.10 22.01
C LEU A 73 7.88 5.33 21.34
N PRO A 74 7.77 5.00 20.04
CA PRO A 74 8.88 4.45 19.29
C PRO A 74 9.98 5.51 19.12
N SER A 75 11.24 5.08 19.07
CA SER A 75 12.36 5.97 18.73
C SER A 75 12.25 6.47 17.28
N ALA A 76 12.84 7.63 16.97
CA ALA A 76 12.88 8.21 15.63
C ALA A 76 13.41 7.22 14.57
N GLU A 77 14.43 6.43 14.91
CA GLU A 77 14.96 5.37 14.03
C GLU A 77 13.92 4.28 13.73
N LYS A 78 13.12 3.88 14.71
CA LYS A 78 12.05 2.89 14.51
C LYS A 78 10.92 3.45 13.64
N VAL A 79 10.59 4.72 13.82
CA VAL A 79 9.60 5.41 12.97
C VAL A 79 10.07 5.40 11.51
N THR A 80 11.31 5.82 11.25
CA THR A 80 11.88 5.83 9.88
C THR A 80 11.95 4.41 9.27
N THR A 81 12.30 3.41 10.08
CA THR A 81 12.33 2.02 9.63
C THR A 81 10.92 1.53 9.29
N TYR A 82 9.93 1.83 10.11
CA TYR A 82 8.53 1.50 9.86
C TYR A 82 8.02 2.15 8.56
N GLU A 83 8.30 3.44 8.34
CA GLU A 83 7.95 4.15 7.12
C GLU A 83 8.48 3.44 5.86
N ARG A 84 9.78 3.12 5.89
CA ARG A 84 10.41 2.44 4.76
C ARG A 84 9.73 1.10 4.49
N GLN A 85 9.45 0.30 5.53
CA GLN A 85 8.79 -0.99 5.37
C GLN A 85 7.36 -0.86 4.85
N VAL A 86 6.60 0.13 5.31
CA VAL A 86 5.26 0.44 4.76
C VAL A 86 5.36 0.81 3.28
N ALA A 87 6.29 1.69 2.91
CA ALA A 87 6.50 2.09 1.51
C ALA A 87 6.89 0.89 0.62
N GLU A 88 7.76 0.00 1.11
CA GLU A 88 8.12 -1.24 0.40
C GLU A 88 6.91 -2.16 0.20
N ILE A 89 6.07 -2.35 1.23
CA ILE A 89 4.85 -3.16 1.14
C ILE A 89 3.88 -2.56 0.12
N VAL A 90 3.60 -1.25 0.21
CA VAL A 90 2.70 -0.56 -0.70
C VAL A 90 3.19 -0.65 -2.14
N SER A 91 4.48 -0.40 -2.39
CA SER A 91 5.09 -0.50 -3.72
C SER A 91 5.00 -1.92 -4.29
N ALA A 92 5.22 -2.94 -3.46
CA ALA A 92 5.08 -4.34 -3.87
C ALA A 92 3.64 -4.71 -4.24
N ILE A 93 2.65 -4.24 -3.47
CA ILE A 93 1.22 -4.44 -3.78
C ILE A 93 0.87 -3.80 -5.12
N GLN A 94 1.33 -2.58 -5.36
CA GLN A 94 1.10 -1.87 -6.62
C GLN A 94 1.65 -2.62 -7.81
N THR A 95 2.90 -3.06 -7.73
CA THR A 95 3.54 -3.81 -8.80
C THR A 95 2.75 -5.08 -9.11
N GLN A 96 2.36 -5.82 -8.08
CA GLN A 96 1.59 -7.05 -8.26
C GLN A 96 0.19 -6.80 -8.83
N LEU A 97 -0.50 -5.74 -8.39
CA LEU A 97 -1.79 -5.37 -8.95
C LEU A 97 -1.66 -4.92 -10.40
N ALA A 98 -0.65 -4.12 -10.74
CA ALA A 98 -0.37 -3.70 -12.10
C ALA A 98 -0.10 -4.90 -13.02
N GLU A 99 0.63 -5.91 -12.57
CA GLU A 99 0.87 -7.16 -13.31
C GLU A 99 -0.44 -7.90 -13.60
N VAL A 100 -1.31 -8.08 -12.58
CA VAL A 100 -2.60 -8.77 -12.74
C VAL A 100 -3.52 -8.01 -13.71
N VAL A 101 -3.60 -6.69 -13.57
CA VAL A 101 -4.42 -5.84 -14.45
C VAL A 101 -3.87 -5.85 -15.87
N ASN A 102 -2.56 -5.72 -16.07
CA ASN A 102 -1.93 -5.76 -17.37
C ASN A 102 -2.11 -7.12 -18.07
N ALA A 103 -1.94 -8.21 -17.34
CA ALA A 103 -2.15 -9.56 -17.89
C ALA A 103 -3.58 -9.72 -18.41
N ARG A 104 -4.57 -9.26 -17.62
CA ARG A 104 -5.99 -9.31 -18.00
C ARG A 104 -6.29 -8.41 -19.22
N TYR A 105 -5.72 -7.21 -19.22
CA TYR A 105 -5.88 -6.29 -20.35
C TYR A 105 -5.31 -6.85 -21.64
N GLN A 106 -4.11 -7.41 -21.62
CA GLN A 106 -3.48 -8.03 -22.78
C GLN A 106 -4.29 -9.21 -23.32
N GLU A 107 -4.87 -10.00 -22.43
CA GLU A 107 -5.74 -11.11 -22.81
C GLU A 107 -7.03 -10.60 -23.48
N ALA A 108 -7.70 -9.62 -22.88
CA ALA A 108 -8.90 -9.00 -23.46
C ALA A 108 -8.60 -8.38 -24.83
N ARG A 109 -7.45 -7.69 -24.96
CA ARG A 109 -7.01 -7.09 -26.22
C ARG A 109 -6.79 -8.15 -27.29
N ARG A 110 -6.14 -9.27 -26.98
CA ARG A 110 -5.96 -10.40 -27.93
C ARG A 110 -7.29 -10.97 -28.39
N GLN A 111 -8.25 -11.13 -27.47
CA GLN A 111 -9.58 -11.63 -27.82
C GLN A 111 -10.32 -10.66 -28.77
N VAL A 112 -10.26 -9.35 -28.51
CA VAL A 112 -10.87 -8.34 -29.37
C VAL A 112 -10.20 -8.31 -30.74
N GLN A 113 -8.88 -8.36 -30.83
CA GLN A 113 -8.14 -8.41 -32.08
C GLN A 113 -8.53 -9.65 -32.90
N TRP A 114 -8.53 -10.82 -32.29
CA TRP A 114 -8.94 -12.06 -32.92
C TRP A 114 -10.38 -11.95 -33.46
N PHE A 115 -11.28 -11.37 -32.66
CA PHE A 115 -12.68 -11.19 -33.08
C PHE A 115 -12.78 -10.24 -34.28
N VAL A 116 -12.08 -9.10 -34.25
CA VAL A 116 -12.06 -8.11 -35.34
C VAL A 116 -11.51 -8.75 -36.62
N GLU A 117 -10.41 -9.50 -36.54
CA GLU A 117 -9.81 -10.19 -37.69
C GLU A 117 -10.77 -11.24 -38.30
N ASN A 118 -11.43 -12.06 -37.46
CA ASN A 118 -12.37 -13.06 -37.90
C ASN A 118 -13.62 -12.43 -38.55
N VAL A 119 -14.13 -11.36 -37.97
CA VAL A 119 -15.27 -10.61 -38.56
C VAL A 119 -14.86 -9.96 -39.89
N ALA A 120 -13.67 -9.34 -39.95
CA ALA A 120 -13.17 -8.72 -41.17
C ALA A 120 -12.98 -9.72 -42.33
N GLN A 121 -12.52 -10.94 -42.02
CA GLN A 121 -12.33 -11.99 -43.06
C GLN A 121 -13.62 -12.62 -43.56
N ASN A 122 -14.66 -12.67 -42.73
CA ASN A 122 -15.93 -13.35 -43.06
C ASN A 122 -17.13 -12.39 -43.21
N ALA A 123 -16.85 -11.08 -43.19
CA ALA A 123 -17.88 -10.05 -43.20
C ALA A 123 -18.55 -9.94 -44.59
N PRO A 124 -19.88 -9.88 -44.68
CA PRO A 124 -20.58 -9.54 -45.89
C PRO A 124 -20.20 -8.14 -46.39
N VAL A 125 -20.33 -7.90 -47.70
CA VAL A 125 -20.15 -6.57 -48.29
C VAL A 125 -21.10 -5.57 -47.60
N GLY A 126 -20.57 -4.49 -47.04
CA GLY A 126 -21.32 -3.45 -46.31
C GLY A 126 -21.18 -3.49 -44.79
N SER A 127 -20.37 -4.39 -44.24
CA SER A 127 -20.08 -4.46 -42.78
C SER A 127 -18.89 -3.62 -42.32
N GLU A 128 -18.31 -2.80 -43.20
CA GLU A 128 -17.15 -1.93 -42.92
C GLU A 128 -17.41 -0.99 -41.73
N ALA A 129 -18.63 -0.44 -41.63
CA ALA A 129 -19.02 0.41 -40.49
C ALA A 129 -19.04 -0.33 -39.15
N ALA A 130 -19.43 -1.63 -39.16
CA ALA A 130 -19.41 -2.44 -37.95
C ALA A 130 -17.96 -2.77 -37.48
N ILE A 131 -17.08 -3.05 -38.46
CA ILE A 131 -15.65 -3.29 -38.20
C ILE A 131 -14.98 -2.02 -37.62
N GLU A 132 -15.29 -0.87 -38.21
CA GLU A 132 -14.77 0.42 -37.74
C GLU A 132 -15.26 0.75 -36.30
N PHE A 133 -16.54 0.49 -36.01
CA PHE A 133 -17.09 0.64 -34.67
C PHE A 133 -16.38 -0.27 -33.64
N LEU A 134 -16.05 -1.51 -33.99
CA LEU A 134 -15.30 -2.43 -33.15
C LEU A 134 -13.88 -1.95 -32.91
N LYS A 135 -13.18 -1.41 -33.94
CA LYS A 135 -11.86 -0.83 -33.81
C LYS A 135 -11.86 0.40 -32.91
N GLN A 136 -12.86 1.27 -33.05
CA GLN A 136 -13.02 2.44 -32.15
C GLN A 136 -13.31 2.00 -30.72
N GLY A 137 -14.12 0.97 -30.48
CA GLY A 137 -14.36 0.40 -29.19
C GLY A 137 -13.08 -0.14 -28.52
N ALA A 138 -12.21 -0.81 -29.29
CA ALA A 138 -10.91 -1.28 -28.82
C ALA A 138 -9.98 -0.10 -28.43
N SER A 139 -9.95 0.95 -29.25
CA SER A 139 -9.16 2.16 -28.96
C SER A 139 -9.64 2.90 -27.71
N LEU A 140 -10.96 2.97 -27.49
CA LEU A 140 -11.53 3.54 -26.27
C LEU A 140 -11.15 2.72 -25.02
N ALA A 141 -11.13 1.40 -25.13
CA ALA A 141 -10.70 0.51 -24.05
C ALA A 141 -9.21 0.70 -23.72
N ASP A 142 -8.35 0.89 -24.74
CA ASP A 142 -6.93 1.20 -24.57
C ASP A 142 -6.74 2.53 -23.82
N SER A 143 -7.45 3.59 -24.19
CA SER A 143 -7.41 4.90 -23.55
C SER A 143 -7.94 4.85 -22.11
N ALA A 144 -9.01 4.11 -21.86
CA ALA A 144 -9.55 3.93 -20.51
C ALA A 144 -8.57 3.20 -19.61
N HIS A 145 -7.87 2.17 -20.12
CA HIS A 145 -6.85 1.45 -19.39
C HIS A 145 -5.67 2.34 -19.00
N GLU A 146 -5.17 3.16 -19.92
CA GLU A 146 -4.10 4.13 -19.67
C GLU A 146 -4.52 5.16 -18.60
N THR A 147 -5.75 5.67 -18.69
CA THR A 147 -6.31 6.59 -17.70
C THR A 147 -6.38 5.95 -16.30
N VAL A 148 -6.84 4.71 -16.19
CA VAL A 148 -6.90 3.99 -14.92
C VAL A 148 -5.50 3.75 -14.35
N GLN A 149 -4.53 3.37 -15.18
CA GLN A 149 -3.14 3.21 -14.73
C GLN A 149 -2.56 4.52 -14.18
N THR A 150 -2.78 5.63 -14.88
CA THR A 150 -2.30 6.94 -14.45
C THR A 150 -2.96 7.36 -13.14
N ALA A 151 -4.29 7.26 -13.04
CA ALA A 151 -5.03 7.58 -11.82
C ALA A 151 -4.60 6.70 -10.62
N THR A 152 -4.31 5.41 -10.86
CA THR A 152 -3.81 4.51 -9.82
C THR A 152 -2.43 4.94 -9.33
N LYS A 153 -1.51 5.30 -10.23
CA LYS A 153 -0.18 5.82 -9.84
C LYS A 153 -0.31 7.10 -9.03
N GLU A 154 -1.10 8.07 -9.50
CA GLU A 154 -1.32 9.33 -8.80
C GLU A 154 -1.92 9.13 -7.41
N ALA A 155 -2.93 8.25 -7.27
CA ALA A 155 -3.54 7.94 -5.98
C ALA A 155 -2.54 7.36 -4.98
N VAL A 156 -1.62 6.57 -5.48
CA VAL A 156 -0.58 5.98 -4.65
C VAL A 156 0.49 6.99 -4.27
N ASP A 157 0.94 7.82 -5.20
CA ASP A 157 1.90 8.90 -4.92
C ASP A 157 1.32 9.84 -3.85
N VAL A 158 0.03 10.16 -3.92
CA VAL A 158 -0.68 10.94 -2.89
C VAL A 158 -0.70 10.19 -1.55
N ALA A 159 -0.98 8.88 -1.54
CA ALA A 159 -0.99 8.09 -0.31
C ALA A 159 0.40 8.00 0.33
N GLN A 160 1.45 7.78 -0.47
CA GLN A 160 2.84 7.76 0.01
C GLN A 160 3.28 9.12 0.56
N ASN A 161 2.96 10.21 -0.15
CA ASN A 161 3.26 11.56 0.33
C ASN A 161 2.53 11.87 1.63
N SER A 162 1.25 11.49 1.75
CA SER A 162 0.46 11.69 2.98
C SER A 162 1.05 10.90 4.16
N LEU A 163 1.50 9.68 3.92
CA LEU A 163 2.15 8.84 4.92
C LEU A 163 3.49 9.47 5.36
N SER A 164 4.32 9.93 4.41
CA SER A 164 5.61 10.55 4.70
C SER A 164 5.46 11.85 5.51
N VAL A 165 4.42 12.66 5.22
CA VAL A 165 4.09 13.85 6.01
C VAL A 165 3.65 13.47 7.42
N ALA A 166 2.75 12.48 7.56
CA ALA A 166 2.27 12.05 8.87
C ALA A 166 3.39 11.53 9.77
N THR A 167 4.31 10.75 9.21
CA THR A 167 5.44 10.20 9.95
C THR A 167 6.51 11.26 10.27
N LYS A 168 6.76 12.20 9.36
CA LYS A 168 7.62 13.35 9.65
C LYS A 168 7.08 14.16 10.83
N THR A 169 5.77 14.44 10.83
CA THR A 169 5.12 15.13 11.95
C THR A 169 5.23 14.34 13.24
N ALA A 170 5.07 13.01 13.21
CA ALA A 170 5.24 12.15 14.38
C ALA A 170 6.68 12.17 14.89
N SER A 171 7.69 12.15 14.01
CA SER A 171 9.11 12.27 14.39
C SER A 171 9.42 13.62 15.02
N GLU A 172 8.94 14.71 14.45
CA GLU A 172 9.12 16.07 15.00
C GLU A 172 8.45 16.22 16.38
N MET A 173 7.28 15.60 16.59
CA MET A 173 6.62 15.57 17.91
C MET A 173 7.42 14.75 18.92
N THR A 174 8.06 13.67 18.52
CA THR A 174 8.90 12.83 19.37
C THR A 174 10.18 13.59 19.80
N GLU A 175 10.84 14.26 18.85
CA GLU A 175 12.02 15.10 19.15
C GLU A 175 11.66 16.27 20.08
N ALA A 176 10.52 16.92 19.87
CA ALA A 176 10.05 17.99 20.74
C ALA A 176 9.73 17.50 22.17
N ALA A 177 9.22 16.27 22.29
CA ALA A 177 8.97 15.64 23.58
C ALA A 177 10.30 15.32 24.31
N ASP A 178 11.28 14.76 23.60
CA ASP A 178 12.61 14.47 24.17
C ASP A 178 13.33 15.76 24.63
N ASP A 179 13.25 16.84 23.85
CA ASP A 179 13.84 18.14 24.18
C ASP A 179 13.18 18.79 25.42
N THR A 180 11.87 18.59 25.60
CA THR A 180 11.15 19.05 26.79
C THR A 180 11.52 18.26 28.04
N VAL A 181 11.72 16.95 27.93
CA VAL A 181 12.19 16.08 29.04
C VAL A 181 13.60 16.46 29.43
N GLU A 182 14.53 16.64 28.49
CA GLU A 182 15.91 17.06 28.77
C GLU A 182 15.98 18.44 29.46
N LYS A 183 15.15 19.40 29.02
CA LYS A 183 15.06 20.71 29.67
C LYS A 183 14.51 20.63 31.11
N ALA A 184 13.48 19.77 31.31
CA ALA A 184 12.92 19.54 32.63
C ALA A 184 13.95 18.90 33.60
N GLU A 185 14.74 17.95 33.12
CA GLU A 185 15.82 17.34 33.89
C GLU A 185 16.93 18.35 34.28
N LYS A 186 17.35 19.19 33.31
CA LYS A 186 18.33 20.25 33.55
C LYS A 186 17.83 21.27 34.59
N ALA A 187 16.55 21.66 34.52
CA ALA A 187 15.93 22.57 35.47
C ALA A 187 15.86 21.94 36.89
N ALA A 188 15.49 20.65 36.99
CA ALA A 188 15.44 19.94 38.26
C ALA A 188 16.82 19.78 38.92
N LYS A 189 17.91 19.65 38.15
CA LYS A 189 19.29 19.62 38.63
C LYS A 189 19.77 21.00 39.10
N ALA A 190 19.36 22.09 38.45
CA ALA A 190 19.73 23.45 38.81
C ALA A 190 19.05 23.93 40.10
N THR A 191 17.90 23.41 40.46
CA THR A 191 17.17 23.80 41.71
C THR A 191 17.70 23.09 42.96
N LYS A 192 18.59 22.13 42.81
CA LYS A 192 19.22 21.38 43.94
C LYS A 192 20.59 21.88 44.37
N GLN A 193 21.11 22.93 43.76
CA GLN A 193 22.31 23.69 44.21
C GLN A 193 21.91 24.97 44.94
#